data_dd8033575e059a046f0c79c666730c21
#
_entry.id   dd8033575e059a046f0c79c666730c21
#
_cell.length_a   1.000
_cell.length_b   1.000
_cell.length_c   1.000
_cell.angle_alpha   90.00
_cell.angle_beta   90.00
_cell.angle_gamma   90.00
#
_symmetry.space_group_name_H-M   'P 1'
#
loop_
_entity.id
_entity.type
_entity.pdbx_description
1 polymer ?
#
loop_
_entity_poly.entity_id
_entity_poly.type
_entity_poly.pdbx_seq_one_letter_code
_entity_poly.pdbx_strand_id
1 'polypeptide(L)'
;MHTKRLVVAAATVLAAALAAGCSGSAQNAAAPAGQNAPSSAPAGPVTLTYWSWVPNMDKIAAVWNAANPGIKVTISKQAGGDDAAAKFLTAAKAGNPPDLVQAEYQMLPSFVAADAVADITAEVAAAKGEFGEGVWGLVTLGTDAVYALPQDSGPMMLYYRRDLFEKYGIEVPKTWDEYAEAARTVRKKDPRAFLGTFSSKDPGSFVGLAQQAGARWWSISGESWKVAVDDEPTRRVADYWGGLVKEGVVDDQPYFTPEWNKALNDGRLLTWPSAVWGPGVLSSNAPKGKGRWAIAPLPQWNAGENTSGFWGGSSTAVAAKSANRAAAAKFATWLNTDPEALALLVKEGAVYPAATKGGTLLGEAPDYFSNQPDFWRQAAAISATARGFTFGPNVNVTYNAFKDAFDKAVQDRSAFSDAVGRMQEATVADMQKSGFQIAP
;
A
#
# COMPACT_ATOMS: atom_id res chain seq x y z
N MET A 1 41.66 42.87 5.54
CA MET A 1 43.07 42.64 5.34
C MET A 1 43.32 41.25 4.85
N HIS A 2 43.97 41.22 3.75
CA HIS A 2 44.69 40.25 2.95
C HIS A 2 43.88 39.30 2.08
N THR A 3 43.70 39.77 0.89
CA THR A 3 43.63 39.13 -0.42
C THR A 3 44.85 38.27 -0.73
N LYS A 4 44.66 37.13 -1.40
CA LYS A 4 45.61 36.64 -2.44
C LYS A 4 44.87 35.78 -3.48
N ARG A 5 44.86 36.33 -4.70
CA ARG A 5 44.63 35.67 -6.01
C ARG A 5 45.97 35.06 -6.46
N LEU A 6 45.87 34.01 -7.33
CA LEU A 6 46.78 33.73 -8.47
C LEU A 6 46.35 32.40 -9.08
N VAL A 7 45.90 32.35 -10.32
CA VAL A 7 46.42 32.49 -11.69
C VAL A 7 46.81 31.16 -12.32
N VAL A 8 46.06 30.74 -13.28
CA VAL A 8 46.22 30.16 -14.64
C VAL A 8 47.60 29.58 -15.02
N ALA A 9 47.57 28.40 -15.67
CA ALA A 9 48.41 28.11 -16.84
C ALA A 9 47.80 26.98 -17.69
N ALA A 10 47.51 27.31 -18.94
CA ALA A 10 47.21 26.40 -20.05
C ALA A 10 48.52 25.92 -20.66
N ALA A 11 48.56 24.68 -21.16
CA ALA A 11 49.60 24.23 -22.10
C ALA A 11 48.98 23.26 -23.11
N THR A 12 48.87 23.76 -24.32
CA THR A 12 48.61 23.08 -25.60
C THR A 12 49.92 22.44 -26.10
N VAL A 13 49.87 21.20 -26.55
CA VAL A 13 50.90 20.64 -27.49
C VAL A 13 50.20 19.84 -28.57
N LEU A 14 50.44 20.31 -29.79
CA LEU A 14 50.06 19.79 -31.09
C LEU A 14 51.22 18.92 -31.59
N ALA A 15 50.97 17.71 -32.11
CA ALA A 15 51.91 17.07 -33.04
C ALA A 15 51.14 16.15 -34.00
N ALA A 16 51.21 16.49 -35.28
CA ALA A 16 50.74 15.73 -36.42
C ALA A 16 51.83 14.80 -36.94
N ALA A 17 51.48 13.64 -37.45
CA ALA A 17 52.27 12.91 -38.45
C ALA A 17 51.37 12.09 -39.36
N LEU A 18 51.50 12.40 -40.65
CA LEU A 18 50.89 11.77 -41.84
C LEU A 18 51.55 10.40 -42.14
N ALA A 19 50.78 9.46 -42.63
CA ALA A 19 51.21 8.58 -43.72
C ALA A 19 50.05 7.91 -44.43
N ALA A 20 50.04 7.99 -45.71
CA ALA A 20 49.04 7.58 -46.69
C ALA A 20 49.03 6.07 -46.98
N GLY A 21 47.90 5.56 -47.45
CA GLY A 21 47.75 4.26 -48.05
C GLY A 21 46.35 4.11 -48.67
N CYS A 22 46.31 4.01 -50.02
CA CYS A 22 45.16 4.04 -50.88
C CYS A 22 44.31 2.76 -50.92
N SER A 23 43.06 2.99 -51.33
CA SER A 23 42.17 2.26 -52.25
C SER A 23 41.22 1.18 -51.70
N GLY A 24 39.94 1.38 -52.03
CA GLY A 24 38.91 0.35 -52.03
C GLY A 24 37.48 0.90 -51.79
N SER A 25 36.82 1.30 -52.88
CA SER A 25 35.43 1.71 -52.89
C SER A 25 34.49 0.56 -52.58
N ALA A 26 33.63 0.72 -51.57
CA ALA A 26 32.34 0.03 -51.52
C ALA A 26 31.36 0.90 -50.73
N GLN A 27 30.36 1.41 -51.42
CA GLN A 27 29.18 2.01 -50.86
C GLN A 27 28.46 1.00 -50.00
N ASN A 28 28.23 1.32 -48.74
CA ASN A 28 27.18 0.68 -47.98
C ASN A 28 26.35 1.73 -47.23
N ALA A 29 25.06 1.62 -47.52
CA ALA A 29 24.01 2.44 -46.99
C ALA A 29 23.97 2.43 -45.47
N ALA A 30 23.74 3.61 -44.88
CA ALA A 30 23.48 3.76 -43.45
C ALA A 30 22.18 3.01 -43.08
N ALA A 31 22.30 2.03 -42.22
CA ALA A 31 21.18 1.40 -41.51
C ALA A 31 20.75 2.28 -40.36
N PRO A 32 19.44 2.40 -40.08
CA PRO A 32 18.96 3.19 -38.92
C PRO A 32 19.37 2.57 -37.61
N ALA A 33 19.66 3.42 -36.64
CA ALA A 33 20.07 3.06 -35.27
C ALA A 33 19.09 2.08 -34.63
N GLY A 34 19.68 1.08 -34.02
CA GLY A 34 19.06 -0.14 -33.60
C GLY A 34 18.00 0.01 -32.50
N GLN A 35 16.99 -0.77 -32.71
CA GLN A 35 16.06 -1.25 -31.71
C GLN A 35 16.85 -1.89 -30.55
N ASN A 36 16.51 -1.49 -29.32
CA ASN A 36 16.95 -2.18 -28.12
C ASN A 36 16.49 -3.65 -28.20
N ALA A 37 17.40 -4.55 -28.45
CA ALA A 37 17.14 -5.98 -28.36
C ALA A 37 16.75 -6.32 -26.90
N PRO A 38 15.79 -7.22 -26.67
CA PRO A 38 15.49 -7.69 -25.32
C PRO A 38 16.76 -8.27 -24.72
N SER A 39 17.09 -7.83 -23.49
CA SER A 39 18.22 -8.33 -22.73
C SER A 39 18.14 -9.85 -22.64
N SER A 40 19.05 -10.55 -23.31
CA SER A 40 19.16 -12.01 -23.23
C SER A 40 19.40 -12.38 -21.75
N ALA A 41 18.65 -13.36 -21.26
CA ALA A 41 18.84 -13.92 -19.91
C ALA A 41 20.33 -14.30 -19.72
N PRO A 42 20.93 -14.07 -18.55
CA PRO A 42 22.32 -14.45 -18.28
C PRO A 42 22.51 -15.95 -18.55
N ALA A 43 23.62 -16.30 -19.19
CA ALA A 43 23.92 -17.65 -19.66
C ALA A 43 24.30 -18.65 -18.54
N GLY A 44 23.98 -18.38 -17.27
CA GLY A 44 24.30 -19.22 -16.10
C GLY A 44 23.30 -19.10 -14.98
N PRO A 45 23.43 -19.91 -13.92
CA PRO A 45 22.57 -19.84 -12.74
C PRO A 45 22.64 -18.46 -12.08
N VAL A 46 21.49 -17.85 -11.80
CA VAL A 46 21.37 -16.56 -11.11
C VAL A 46 20.95 -16.75 -9.67
N THR A 47 21.47 -15.91 -8.77
CA THR A 47 20.99 -15.79 -7.40
C THR A 47 20.37 -14.42 -7.21
N LEU A 48 19.10 -14.39 -6.81
CA LEU A 48 18.33 -13.20 -6.51
C LEU A 48 18.24 -12.99 -5.01
N THR A 49 18.28 -11.74 -4.56
CA THR A 49 18.01 -11.36 -3.18
C THR A 49 16.62 -10.70 -3.12
N TYR A 50 15.75 -11.21 -2.25
CA TYR A 50 14.43 -10.63 -1.99
C TYR A 50 14.32 -10.13 -0.56
N TRP A 51 14.06 -8.83 -0.38
CA TRP A 51 13.74 -8.21 0.90
C TRP A 51 12.25 -8.28 1.17
N SER A 52 11.85 -9.05 2.18
CA SER A 52 10.45 -9.28 2.52
C SER A 52 10.25 -9.34 4.03
N TRP A 53 9.06 -8.95 4.49
CA TRP A 53 8.64 -9.10 5.89
C TRP A 53 7.60 -10.20 6.09
N VAL A 54 7.12 -10.85 5.01
CA VAL A 54 6.19 -11.97 5.13
C VAL A 54 6.81 -13.08 5.96
N PRO A 55 6.11 -13.58 6.98
CA PRO A 55 6.57 -14.74 7.75
C PRO A 55 6.85 -15.96 6.85
N ASN A 56 7.90 -16.71 7.18
CA ASN A 56 8.25 -17.94 6.46
C ASN A 56 8.47 -17.81 4.94
N MET A 57 8.77 -16.62 4.43
CA MET A 57 9.05 -16.40 3.00
C MET A 57 10.22 -17.27 2.51
N ASP A 58 11.15 -17.61 3.38
CA ASP A 58 12.26 -18.53 3.12
C ASP A 58 11.76 -19.94 2.74
N LYS A 59 10.72 -20.45 3.41
CA LYS A 59 10.09 -21.73 3.07
C LYS A 59 9.40 -21.67 1.72
N ILE A 60 8.72 -20.54 1.42
CA ILE A 60 8.06 -20.32 0.12
C ILE A 60 9.11 -20.26 -0.99
N ALA A 61 10.19 -19.51 -0.79
CA ALA A 61 11.30 -19.45 -1.75
C ALA A 61 12.00 -20.80 -1.95
N ALA A 62 12.03 -21.68 -0.92
CA ALA A 62 12.62 -23.02 -1.06
C ALA A 62 11.86 -23.88 -2.09
N VAL A 63 10.52 -23.77 -2.17
CA VAL A 63 9.71 -24.47 -3.18
C VAL A 63 10.06 -23.98 -4.59
N TRP A 64 10.14 -22.68 -4.80
CA TRP A 64 10.64 -22.10 -6.05
C TRP A 64 12.04 -22.61 -6.42
N ASN A 65 12.96 -22.56 -5.47
CA ASN A 65 14.36 -22.94 -5.67
C ASN A 65 14.52 -24.40 -6.08
N ALA A 66 13.68 -25.29 -5.55
CA ALA A 66 13.67 -26.71 -5.92
C ALA A 66 13.19 -26.92 -7.36
N ALA A 67 12.18 -26.16 -7.80
CA ALA A 67 11.62 -26.26 -9.14
C ALA A 67 12.41 -25.47 -10.20
N ASN A 68 13.24 -24.51 -9.79
CA ASN A 68 13.96 -23.61 -10.71
C ASN A 68 15.47 -23.57 -10.39
N PRO A 69 16.24 -24.62 -10.67
CA PRO A 69 17.68 -24.69 -10.33
C PRO A 69 18.53 -23.60 -10.98
N GLY A 70 18.07 -23.01 -12.08
CA GLY A 70 18.75 -21.89 -12.77
C GLY A 70 18.48 -20.52 -12.17
N ILE A 71 17.50 -20.36 -11.25
CA ILE A 71 17.15 -19.09 -10.63
C ILE A 71 16.92 -19.33 -9.14
N LYS A 72 17.92 -19.07 -8.32
CA LYS A 72 17.84 -19.22 -6.86
C LYS A 72 17.43 -17.90 -6.21
N VAL A 73 16.49 -17.95 -5.27
CA VAL A 73 16.05 -16.79 -4.48
C VAL A 73 16.50 -16.95 -3.04
N THR A 74 17.14 -15.92 -2.50
CA THR A 74 17.56 -15.82 -1.10
C THR A 74 16.75 -14.72 -0.43
N ILE A 75 16.13 -15.04 0.72
CA ILE A 75 15.31 -14.09 1.47
C ILE A 75 16.16 -13.35 2.49
N SER A 76 16.03 -12.03 2.49
CA SER A 76 16.51 -11.17 3.56
C SER A 76 15.30 -10.60 4.31
N LYS A 77 15.04 -11.11 5.51
CA LYS A 77 13.90 -10.68 6.33
C LYS A 77 14.08 -9.22 6.75
N GLN A 78 13.05 -8.44 6.54
CA GLN A 78 12.99 -7.02 6.91
C GLN A 78 11.91 -6.79 7.98
N ALA A 79 11.98 -5.64 8.65
CA ALA A 79 10.78 -5.04 9.26
C ALA A 79 9.87 -4.52 8.13
N GLY A 80 8.57 -4.40 8.37
CA GLY A 80 7.63 -3.81 7.41
C GLY A 80 7.56 -2.28 7.54
N GLY A 81 6.74 -1.66 6.71
CA GLY A 81 6.39 -0.25 6.82
C GLY A 81 7.49 0.74 6.41
N ASP A 82 7.41 1.93 7.01
CA ASP A 82 8.26 3.07 6.65
C ASP A 82 9.77 2.79 6.80
N ASP A 83 10.17 1.99 7.79
CA ASP A 83 11.58 1.64 8.03
C ASP A 83 12.15 0.77 6.89
N ALA A 84 11.37 -0.18 6.39
CA ALA A 84 11.77 -1.00 5.25
C ALA A 84 11.91 -0.16 3.98
N ALA A 85 10.98 0.76 3.76
CA ALA A 85 11.02 1.68 2.62
C ALA A 85 12.23 2.61 2.67
N ALA A 86 12.52 3.23 3.81
CA ALA A 86 13.67 4.11 4.00
C ALA A 86 14.99 3.35 3.78
N LYS A 87 15.08 2.12 4.28
CA LYS A 87 16.24 1.25 4.09
C LYS A 87 16.45 0.90 2.62
N PHE A 88 15.38 0.55 1.90
CA PHE A 88 15.46 0.25 0.47
C PHE A 88 15.91 1.45 -0.35
N LEU A 89 15.32 2.64 -0.14
CA LEU A 89 15.74 3.86 -0.82
C LEU A 89 17.22 4.20 -0.55
N THR A 90 17.68 4.00 0.68
CA THR A 90 19.08 4.18 1.04
C THR A 90 20.00 3.22 0.27
N ALA A 91 19.65 1.95 0.20
CA ALA A 91 20.40 0.93 -0.55
C ALA A 91 20.39 1.20 -2.06
N ALA A 92 19.26 1.61 -2.62
CA ALA A 92 19.12 1.98 -4.03
C ALA A 92 20.01 3.18 -4.39
N LYS A 93 20.00 4.23 -3.55
CA LYS A 93 20.88 5.40 -3.69
C LYS A 93 22.35 5.04 -3.59
N ALA A 94 22.72 4.15 -2.67
CA ALA A 94 24.08 3.65 -2.51
C ALA A 94 24.54 2.72 -3.66
N GLY A 95 23.62 2.32 -4.57
CA GLY A 95 23.95 1.44 -5.68
C GLY A 95 24.01 -0.04 -5.35
N ASN A 96 23.49 -0.44 -4.19
CA ASN A 96 23.53 -1.82 -3.70
C ASN A 96 22.12 -2.28 -3.19
N PRO A 97 21.05 -2.15 -3.99
CA PRO A 97 19.74 -2.66 -3.63
C PRO A 97 19.68 -4.20 -3.74
N PRO A 98 18.69 -4.86 -3.12
CA PRO A 98 18.34 -6.24 -3.48
C PRO A 98 17.81 -6.31 -4.92
N ASP A 99 17.65 -7.53 -5.49
CA ASP A 99 16.98 -7.69 -6.79
C ASP A 99 15.47 -7.44 -6.69
N LEU A 100 14.86 -7.88 -5.60
CA LEU A 100 13.43 -7.71 -5.33
C LEU A 100 13.21 -7.09 -3.94
N VAL A 101 12.16 -6.31 -3.85
CA VAL A 101 11.70 -5.73 -2.59
C VAL A 101 10.20 -5.86 -2.45
N GLN A 102 9.72 -6.26 -1.26
CA GLN A 102 8.34 -6.07 -0.89
C GLN A 102 8.11 -4.59 -0.62
N ALA A 103 7.08 -4.02 -1.22
CA ALA A 103 6.76 -2.60 -1.17
C ALA A 103 5.29 -2.39 -0.84
N GLU A 104 4.99 -1.69 0.24
CA GLU A 104 3.62 -1.22 0.48
C GLU A 104 3.17 -0.31 -0.67
N TYR A 105 1.89 -0.41 -1.06
CA TYR A 105 1.39 0.34 -2.22
C TYR A 105 1.59 1.84 -2.12
N GLN A 106 1.41 2.41 -0.94
CA GLN A 106 1.58 3.86 -0.73
C GLN A 106 3.04 4.31 -0.87
N MET A 107 4.02 3.39 -0.72
CA MET A 107 5.44 3.71 -0.84
C MET A 107 5.96 3.59 -2.27
N LEU A 108 5.25 2.86 -3.14
CA LEU A 108 5.68 2.60 -4.51
C LEU A 108 5.94 3.88 -5.33
N PRO A 109 5.10 4.94 -5.26
CA PRO A 109 5.37 6.20 -5.95
C PRO A 109 6.69 6.86 -5.54
N SER A 110 7.07 6.77 -4.25
CA SER A 110 8.36 7.27 -3.76
C SER A 110 9.54 6.49 -4.36
N PHE A 111 9.37 5.18 -4.55
CA PHE A 111 10.39 4.34 -5.18
C PHE A 111 10.54 4.65 -6.67
N VAL A 112 9.43 4.88 -7.37
CA VAL A 112 9.44 5.28 -8.78
C VAL A 112 10.07 6.67 -8.95
N ALA A 113 9.69 7.65 -8.12
CA ALA A 113 10.26 9.00 -8.16
C ALA A 113 11.77 9.04 -7.86
N ALA A 114 12.29 8.04 -7.13
CA ALA A 114 13.71 7.90 -6.82
C ALA A 114 14.47 6.99 -7.81
N ASP A 115 13.85 6.59 -8.94
CA ASP A 115 14.41 5.62 -9.89
C ASP A 115 14.91 4.32 -9.21
N ALA A 116 14.24 3.92 -8.11
CA ALA A 116 14.68 2.77 -7.30
C ALA A 116 14.09 1.44 -7.79
N VAL A 117 12.96 1.46 -8.48
CA VAL A 117 12.28 0.27 -9.05
C VAL A 117 12.15 0.36 -10.56
N ALA A 118 12.15 -0.80 -11.21
CA ALA A 118 12.06 -0.90 -12.66
C ALA A 118 10.60 -0.87 -13.14
N ASP A 119 10.37 -0.33 -14.33
CA ASP A 119 9.18 -0.64 -15.11
C ASP A 119 9.32 -2.08 -15.64
N ILE A 120 8.45 -2.97 -15.21
CA ILE A 120 8.44 -4.40 -15.56
C ILE A 120 7.26 -4.77 -16.48
N THR A 121 6.65 -3.80 -17.14
CA THR A 121 5.47 -3.99 -17.97
C THR A 121 5.63 -5.12 -18.97
N ALA A 122 6.77 -5.14 -19.69
CA ALA A 122 7.05 -6.15 -20.73
C ALA A 122 7.09 -7.58 -20.18
N GLU A 123 7.56 -7.74 -18.94
CA GLU A 123 7.73 -9.03 -18.28
C GLU A 123 6.44 -9.56 -17.65
N VAL A 124 5.51 -8.67 -17.24
CA VAL A 124 4.37 -9.05 -16.39
C VAL A 124 2.99 -8.70 -16.96
N ALA A 125 2.91 -8.12 -18.17
CA ALA A 125 1.63 -7.71 -18.77
C ALA A 125 0.59 -8.84 -18.80
N ALA A 126 1.01 -10.08 -19.03
CA ALA A 126 0.13 -11.26 -19.04
C ALA A 126 -0.52 -11.56 -17.68
N ALA A 127 0.05 -11.09 -16.58
CA ALA A 127 -0.48 -11.31 -15.23
C ALA A 127 -1.65 -10.37 -14.89
N LYS A 128 -1.93 -9.32 -15.66
CA LYS A 128 -2.99 -8.33 -15.36
C LYS A 128 -4.34 -8.98 -15.05
N GLY A 129 -4.74 -10.00 -15.81
CA GLY A 129 -6.02 -10.68 -15.63
C GLY A 129 -6.16 -11.48 -14.32
N GLU A 130 -5.08 -11.67 -13.58
CA GLU A 130 -5.08 -12.36 -12.28
C GLU A 130 -5.52 -11.43 -11.12
N PHE A 131 -5.61 -10.11 -11.35
CA PHE A 131 -5.85 -9.12 -10.33
C PHE A 131 -7.09 -8.28 -10.64
N GLY A 132 -7.78 -7.82 -9.59
CA GLY A 132 -8.85 -6.84 -9.73
C GLY A 132 -8.31 -5.46 -10.15
N GLU A 133 -9.11 -4.66 -10.85
CA GLU A 133 -8.72 -3.33 -11.35
C GLU A 133 -8.23 -2.39 -10.24
N GLY A 134 -8.88 -2.42 -9.07
CA GLY A 134 -8.52 -1.55 -7.95
C GLY A 134 -7.10 -1.79 -7.45
N VAL A 135 -6.72 -3.05 -7.25
CA VAL A 135 -5.38 -3.38 -6.77
C VAL A 135 -4.33 -3.28 -7.86
N TRP A 136 -4.69 -3.56 -9.12
CA TRP A 136 -3.80 -3.36 -10.27
C TRP A 136 -3.47 -1.87 -10.45
N GLY A 137 -4.43 -0.98 -10.25
CA GLY A 137 -4.22 0.47 -10.30
C GLY A 137 -3.18 0.98 -9.29
N LEU A 138 -3.03 0.30 -8.15
CA LEU A 138 -2.05 0.68 -7.13
C LEU A 138 -0.59 0.45 -7.56
N VAL A 139 -0.34 -0.43 -8.53
CA VAL A 139 1.01 -0.74 -9.03
C VAL A 139 1.33 -0.11 -10.39
N THR A 140 0.32 0.45 -11.06
CA THR A 140 0.49 1.20 -12.31
C THR A 140 0.53 2.71 -12.11
N LEU A 141 0.13 3.19 -10.94
CA LEU A 141 0.13 4.61 -10.56
C LEU A 141 -0.61 5.52 -11.55
N GLY A 142 -1.66 4.99 -12.20
CA GLY A 142 -2.44 5.71 -13.20
C GLY A 142 -1.76 5.86 -14.57
N THR A 143 -0.72 5.08 -14.84
CA THR A 143 0.00 5.04 -16.11
C THR A 143 -0.17 3.66 -16.79
N ASP A 144 0.40 3.49 -17.99
CA ASP A 144 0.48 2.17 -18.66
C ASP A 144 1.64 1.31 -18.15
N ALA A 145 2.57 1.89 -17.38
CA ALA A 145 3.70 1.19 -16.81
C ALA A 145 3.29 0.37 -15.58
N VAL A 146 3.96 -0.77 -15.37
CA VAL A 146 3.78 -1.66 -14.22
C VAL A 146 5.08 -1.67 -13.41
N TYR A 147 5.04 -1.17 -12.18
CA TYR A 147 6.23 -1.03 -11.33
C TYR A 147 6.39 -2.14 -10.30
N ALA A 148 5.36 -2.95 -10.09
CA ALA A 148 5.39 -4.09 -9.19
C ALA A 148 4.27 -5.07 -9.52
N LEU A 149 4.32 -6.29 -8.96
CA LEU A 149 3.17 -7.19 -8.94
C LEU A 149 2.47 -7.14 -7.58
N PRO A 150 1.13 -7.02 -7.53
CA PRO A 150 0.39 -7.06 -6.28
C PRO A 150 0.62 -8.39 -5.55
N GLN A 151 0.99 -8.34 -4.25
CA GLN A 151 1.26 -9.53 -3.44
C GLN A 151 0.12 -9.82 -2.48
N ASP A 152 -0.26 -8.84 -1.70
CA ASP A 152 -1.40 -8.90 -0.79
C ASP A 152 -2.26 -7.65 -0.91
N SER A 153 -3.46 -7.70 -0.40
CA SER A 153 -4.33 -6.54 -0.38
C SER A 153 -5.03 -6.40 0.97
N GLY A 154 -5.40 -5.15 1.29
CA GLY A 154 -6.07 -4.81 2.54
C GLY A 154 -7.46 -4.22 2.32
N PRO A 155 -8.41 -4.91 1.64
CA PRO A 155 -9.77 -4.40 1.51
C PRO A 155 -10.40 -4.22 2.87
N MET A 156 -11.03 -3.07 3.09
CA MET A 156 -11.66 -2.74 4.36
C MET A 156 -13.07 -3.32 4.48
N MET A 157 -13.40 -3.69 5.70
CA MET A 157 -14.72 -4.20 6.09
C MET A 157 -15.06 -3.75 7.51
N LEU A 158 -16.31 -3.89 7.90
CA LEU A 158 -16.74 -3.63 9.27
C LEU A 158 -16.61 -4.91 10.09
N TYR A 159 -15.67 -4.94 11.05
CA TYR A 159 -15.68 -5.93 12.12
C TYR A 159 -16.65 -5.49 13.21
N TYR A 160 -17.50 -6.38 13.68
CA TYR A 160 -18.49 -6.04 14.72
C TYR A 160 -18.71 -7.19 15.72
N ARG A 161 -19.03 -6.83 16.95
CA ARG A 161 -19.38 -7.77 18.05
C ARG A 161 -20.85 -8.18 17.91
N ARG A 162 -21.10 -9.32 17.27
CA ARG A 162 -22.46 -9.85 17.06
C ARG A 162 -23.23 -9.96 18.37
N ASP A 163 -22.61 -10.52 19.41
CA ASP A 163 -23.21 -10.70 20.73
C ASP A 163 -23.62 -9.35 21.39
N LEU A 164 -22.85 -8.28 21.18
CA LEU A 164 -23.16 -6.97 21.72
C LEU A 164 -24.21 -6.23 20.87
N PHE A 165 -24.22 -6.44 19.58
CA PHE A 165 -25.29 -5.93 18.71
C PHE A 165 -26.63 -6.52 19.11
N GLU A 166 -26.71 -7.83 19.32
CA GLU A 166 -27.90 -8.51 19.86
C GLU A 166 -28.28 -7.97 21.25
N LYS A 167 -27.30 -7.86 22.17
CA LYS A 167 -27.51 -7.33 23.52
C LYS A 167 -28.11 -5.90 23.52
N TYR A 168 -27.59 -5.05 22.64
CA TYR A 168 -28.06 -3.66 22.56
C TYR A 168 -29.24 -3.49 21.60
N GLY A 169 -29.69 -4.53 20.92
CA GLY A 169 -30.79 -4.50 19.96
C GLY A 169 -30.51 -3.48 18.84
N ILE A 170 -29.35 -3.56 18.24
CA ILE A 170 -28.93 -2.75 17.09
C ILE A 170 -28.66 -3.66 15.89
N GLU A 171 -29.11 -3.23 14.73
CA GLU A 171 -28.82 -3.88 13.45
C GLU A 171 -27.42 -3.52 12.95
N VAL A 172 -26.85 -4.36 12.07
CA VAL A 172 -25.61 -4.02 11.38
C VAL A 172 -25.86 -2.86 10.43
N PRO A 173 -25.20 -1.70 10.64
CA PRO A 173 -25.48 -0.49 9.86
C PRO A 173 -25.09 -0.68 8.40
N LYS A 174 -25.98 -0.32 7.49
CA LYS A 174 -25.75 -0.35 6.03
C LYS A 174 -25.29 1.00 5.49
N THR A 175 -25.56 2.08 6.23
CA THR A 175 -25.12 3.43 5.89
C THR A 175 -24.35 4.06 7.05
N TRP A 176 -23.55 5.09 6.75
CA TRP A 176 -22.86 5.85 7.79
C TRP A 176 -23.83 6.61 8.71
N ASP A 177 -25.00 7.01 8.19
CA ASP A 177 -26.07 7.59 9.03
C ASP A 177 -26.62 6.56 10.03
N GLU A 178 -26.89 5.32 9.59
CA GLU A 178 -27.28 4.24 10.48
C GLU A 178 -26.16 3.89 11.51
N TYR A 179 -24.89 4.00 11.11
CA TYR A 179 -23.76 3.83 12.03
C TYR A 179 -23.76 4.90 13.14
N ALA A 180 -24.01 6.16 12.77
CA ALA A 180 -24.11 7.25 13.73
C ALA A 180 -25.27 7.05 14.71
N GLU A 181 -26.45 6.63 14.25
CA GLU A 181 -27.61 6.32 15.11
C GLU A 181 -27.33 5.13 16.03
N ALA A 182 -26.66 4.09 15.53
CA ALA A 182 -26.24 2.96 16.35
C ALA A 182 -25.25 3.42 17.44
N ALA A 183 -24.31 4.33 17.12
CA ALA A 183 -23.35 4.89 18.08
C ALA A 183 -24.08 5.64 19.22
N ARG A 184 -25.05 6.50 18.89
CA ARG A 184 -25.89 7.21 19.88
C ARG A 184 -26.68 6.23 20.74
N THR A 185 -27.24 5.19 20.12
CA THR A 185 -27.99 4.15 20.83
C THR A 185 -27.13 3.39 21.82
N VAL A 186 -25.91 3.00 21.44
CA VAL A 186 -24.94 2.32 22.34
C VAL A 186 -24.61 3.23 23.53
N ARG A 187 -24.24 4.48 23.30
CA ARG A 187 -23.89 5.43 24.35
C ARG A 187 -25.04 5.70 25.32
N LYS A 188 -26.27 5.76 24.80
CA LYS A 188 -27.47 5.92 25.64
C LYS A 188 -27.72 4.70 26.54
N LYS A 189 -27.49 3.48 26.02
CA LYS A 189 -27.72 2.23 26.76
C LYS A 189 -26.60 1.87 27.73
N ASP A 190 -25.35 2.16 27.35
CA ASP A 190 -24.17 1.97 28.21
C ASP A 190 -23.16 3.12 28.02
N PRO A 191 -23.10 4.09 28.94
CA PRO A 191 -22.17 5.22 28.87
C PRO A 191 -20.69 4.87 28.87
N ARG A 192 -20.31 3.61 29.11
CA ARG A 192 -18.93 3.15 29.08
C ARG A 192 -18.56 2.50 27.73
N ALA A 193 -19.54 2.18 26.90
CA ALA A 193 -19.34 1.55 25.60
C ALA A 193 -19.40 2.57 24.47
N PHE A 194 -18.66 2.29 23.40
CA PHE A 194 -18.66 3.05 22.17
C PHE A 194 -18.93 2.09 21.00
N LEU A 195 -19.61 2.57 19.96
CA LEU A 195 -19.78 1.75 18.77
C LEU A 195 -18.41 1.47 18.10
N GLY A 196 -17.55 2.46 18.02
CA GLY A 196 -16.20 2.34 17.45
C GLY A 196 -15.26 3.43 17.99
N THR A 197 -14.09 3.53 17.38
CA THR A 197 -13.09 4.55 17.71
C THR A 197 -12.53 5.18 16.44
N PHE A 198 -12.15 6.44 16.49
CA PHE A 198 -11.36 7.13 15.48
C PHE A 198 -9.94 7.31 15.99
N SER A 199 -8.94 6.86 15.21
CA SER A 199 -7.53 7.00 15.60
C SER A 199 -6.87 8.15 14.85
N SER A 200 -6.47 9.19 15.56
CA SER A 200 -5.66 10.30 15.04
C SER A 200 -4.22 9.91 14.70
N LYS A 201 -3.79 8.70 15.08
CA LYS A 201 -2.42 8.21 14.87
C LYS A 201 -2.30 7.26 13.69
N ASP A 202 -3.41 6.88 13.05
CA ASP A 202 -3.41 5.93 11.95
C ASP A 202 -3.98 6.53 10.66
N PRO A 203 -3.11 7.13 9.80
CA PRO A 203 -3.54 7.68 8.53
C PRO A 203 -4.06 6.63 7.56
N GLY A 204 -3.59 5.37 7.66
CA GLY A 204 -3.99 4.31 6.73
C GLY A 204 -5.47 3.97 6.82
N SER A 205 -6.04 3.95 8.04
CA SER A 205 -7.47 3.74 8.23
C SER A 205 -8.30 4.88 7.63
N PHE A 206 -7.87 6.12 7.84
CA PHE A 206 -8.53 7.30 7.28
C PHE A 206 -8.47 7.32 5.75
N VAL A 207 -7.32 6.96 5.16
CA VAL A 207 -7.15 6.82 3.72
C VAL A 207 -8.15 5.83 3.14
N GLY A 208 -8.28 4.65 3.74
CA GLY A 208 -9.23 3.64 3.26
C GLY A 208 -10.69 4.11 3.31
N LEU A 209 -11.08 4.86 4.36
CA LEU A 209 -12.40 5.47 4.44
C LEU A 209 -12.59 6.59 3.41
N ALA A 210 -11.55 7.40 3.15
CA ALA A 210 -11.57 8.42 2.10
C ALA A 210 -11.68 7.80 0.70
N GLN A 211 -10.97 6.70 0.44
CA GLN A 211 -11.08 5.93 -0.81
C GLN A 211 -12.51 5.40 -1.02
N GLN A 212 -13.12 4.84 0.02
CA GLN A 212 -14.50 4.39 -0.02
C GLN A 212 -15.46 5.53 -0.36
N ALA A 213 -15.20 6.72 0.18
CA ALA A 213 -15.99 7.92 -0.09
C ALA A 213 -15.79 8.50 -1.50
N GLY A 214 -14.81 8.00 -2.25
CA GLY A 214 -14.50 8.43 -3.62
C GLY A 214 -13.38 9.46 -3.73
N ALA A 215 -12.60 9.69 -2.66
CA ALA A 215 -11.46 10.61 -2.68
C ALA A 215 -10.41 10.24 -3.74
N ARG A 216 -9.70 11.27 -4.22
CA ARG A 216 -8.62 11.13 -5.20
C ARG A 216 -7.49 12.11 -4.88
N TRP A 217 -6.67 11.76 -3.91
CA TRP A 217 -5.67 12.66 -3.35
C TRP A 217 -4.59 13.10 -4.34
N TRP A 218 -4.16 12.21 -5.24
CA TRP A 218 -3.20 12.55 -6.28
C TRP A 218 -3.65 12.01 -7.63
N SER A 219 -3.31 12.74 -8.66
CA SER A 219 -3.39 12.26 -10.04
C SER A 219 -2.31 12.94 -10.89
N ILE A 220 -1.94 12.29 -11.98
CA ILE A 220 -0.98 12.82 -12.95
C ILE A 220 -1.77 13.48 -14.09
N SER A 221 -1.40 14.70 -14.46
CA SER A 221 -1.96 15.46 -15.58
C SER A 221 -0.82 15.97 -16.46
N GLY A 222 -0.54 15.29 -17.57
CA GLY A 222 0.66 15.52 -18.37
C GLY A 222 1.92 15.27 -17.55
N GLU A 223 2.77 16.28 -17.42
CA GLU A 223 4.01 16.23 -16.61
C GLU A 223 3.83 16.78 -15.17
N SER A 224 2.59 17.12 -14.80
CA SER A 224 2.28 17.76 -13.53
C SER A 224 1.46 16.84 -12.61
N TRP A 225 1.62 17.03 -11.31
CA TRP A 225 0.79 16.39 -10.29
C TRP A 225 -0.39 17.30 -9.95
N LYS A 226 -1.58 16.73 -9.90
CA LYS A 226 -2.71 17.34 -9.20
C LYS A 226 -2.76 16.76 -7.80
N VAL A 227 -2.77 17.63 -6.78
CA VAL A 227 -2.85 17.26 -5.36
C VAL A 227 -4.17 17.77 -4.79
N ALA A 228 -4.99 16.88 -4.30
CA ALA A 228 -6.32 17.18 -3.79
C ALA A 228 -6.62 16.33 -2.52
N VAL A 229 -5.70 16.37 -1.55
CA VAL A 229 -5.86 15.65 -0.26
C VAL A 229 -7.08 16.16 0.49
N ASP A 230 -7.46 17.40 0.26
CA ASP A 230 -8.61 18.07 0.87
C ASP A 230 -9.85 18.10 -0.02
N ASP A 231 -9.99 17.13 -0.94
CA ASP A 231 -11.18 17.02 -1.78
C ASP A 231 -12.48 16.85 -0.95
N GLU A 232 -13.63 17.05 -1.60
CA GLU A 232 -14.94 17.00 -0.92
C GLU A 232 -15.16 15.64 -0.24
N PRO A 233 -14.90 14.47 -0.86
CA PRO A 233 -15.04 13.19 -0.18
C PRO A 233 -14.21 13.05 1.08
N THR A 234 -12.96 13.54 1.06
CA THR A 234 -12.07 13.52 2.24
C THR A 234 -12.60 14.40 3.36
N ARG A 235 -13.03 15.63 3.03
CA ARG A 235 -13.65 16.55 4.01
C ARG A 235 -14.92 15.95 4.61
N ARG A 236 -15.76 15.31 3.81
CA ARG A 236 -16.98 14.62 4.29
C ARG A 236 -16.66 13.53 5.31
N VAL A 237 -15.64 12.71 5.04
CA VAL A 237 -15.18 11.68 6.00
C VAL A 237 -14.67 12.33 7.29
N ALA A 238 -13.86 13.38 7.18
CA ALA A 238 -13.32 14.10 8.31
C ALA A 238 -14.43 14.72 9.17
N ASP A 239 -15.36 15.44 8.57
CA ASP A 239 -16.46 16.10 9.28
C ASP A 239 -17.40 15.09 9.94
N TYR A 240 -17.66 13.95 9.29
CA TYR A 240 -18.46 12.87 9.86
C TYR A 240 -17.82 12.32 11.15
N TRP A 241 -16.57 11.87 11.08
CA TRP A 241 -15.90 11.30 12.24
C TRP A 241 -15.60 12.35 13.31
N GLY A 242 -15.22 13.57 12.92
CA GLY A 242 -15.01 14.68 13.83
C GLY A 242 -16.29 15.06 14.58
N GLY A 243 -17.46 15.01 13.90
CA GLY A 243 -18.77 15.19 14.49
C GLY A 243 -19.07 14.16 15.58
N LEU A 244 -18.86 12.86 15.29
CA LEU A 244 -19.10 11.76 16.25
C LEU A 244 -18.16 11.79 17.45
N VAL A 245 -16.89 12.14 17.25
CA VAL A 245 -15.92 12.33 18.34
C VAL A 245 -16.34 13.51 19.21
N LYS A 246 -16.67 14.64 18.60
CA LYS A 246 -17.13 15.85 19.31
C LYS A 246 -18.43 15.60 20.10
N GLU A 247 -19.35 14.82 19.57
CA GLU A 247 -20.58 14.38 20.22
C GLU A 247 -20.31 13.39 21.38
N GLY A 248 -19.13 12.75 21.41
CA GLY A 248 -18.73 11.77 22.40
C GLY A 248 -19.41 10.41 22.25
N VAL A 249 -19.85 10.07 21.03
CA VAL A 249 -20.51 8.78 20.72
C VAL A 249 -19.55 7.78 20.09
N VAL A 250 -18.37 8.23 19.64
CA VAL A 250 -17.25 7.43 19.19
C VAL A 250 -16.03 7.76 20.05
N ASP A 251 -15.25 6.75 20.39
CA ASP A 251 -13.99 6.88 21.14
C ASP A 251 -12.89 7.48 20.24
N ASP A 252 -11.88 8.11 20.83
CA ASP A 252 -10.76 8.77 20.12
C ASP A 252 -9.38 8.20 20.49
N GLN A 253 -9.36 7.05 21.19
CA GLN A 253 -8.09 6.41 21.57
C GLN A 253 -7.37 5.82 20.36
N PRO A 254 -6.02 5.89 20.29
CA PRO A 254 -5.26 5.30 19.22
C PRO A 254 -5.42 3.78 19.10
N TYR A 255 -5.47 3.25 17.88
CA TYR A 255 -5.44 1.82 17.63
C TYR A 255 -4.15 1.18 18.15
N PHE A 256 -4.20 -0.11 18.44
CA PHE A 256 -3.07 -0.98 18.81
C PHE A 256 -2.40 -0.63 20.14
N THR A 257 -2.98 0.26 20.93
CA THR A 257 -2.52 0.57 22.30
C THR A 257 -3.04 -0.47 23.30
N PRO A 258 -2.39 -0.62 24.47
CA PRO A 258 -2.91 -1.48 25.56
C PRO A 258 -4.35 -1.10 25.97
N GLU A 259 -4.69 0.18 25.97
CA GLU A 259 -6.00 0.71 26.30
C GLU A 259 -7.06 0.28 25.27
N TRP A 260 -6.73 0.39 23.98
CA TRP A 260 -7.59 -0.07 22.91
C TRP A 260 -7.79 -1.59 22.95
N ASN A 261 -6.70 -2.35 23.15
CA ASN A 261 -6.75 -3.81 23.31
C ASN A 261 -7.65 -4.21 24.49
N LYS A 262 -7.54 -3.49 25.62
CA LYS A 262 -8.39 -3.69 26.78
C LYS A 262 -9.85 -3.39 26.47
N ALA A 263 -10.13 -2.30 25.76
CA ALA A 263 -11.49 -1.89 25.40
C ALA A 263 -12.19 -2.93 24.49
N LEU A 264 -11.46 -3.53 23.54
CA LEU A 264 -11.95 -4.64 22.72
C LEU A 264 -12.27 -5.89 23.56
N ASN A 265 -11.34 -6.27 24.47
CA ASN A 265 -11.51 -7.43 25.35
C ASN A 265 -12.67 -7.28 26.33
N ASP A 266 -12.88 -6.09 26.84
CA ASP A 266 -13.93 -5.77 27.83
C ASP A 266 -15.30 -5.51 27.14
N GLY A 267 -15.35 -5.52 25.80
CA GLY A 267 -16.59 -5.25 25.05
C GLY A 267 -17.03 -3.78 25.13
N ARG A 268 -16.10 -2.87 25.38
CA ARG A 268 -16.38 -1.43 25.34
C ARG A 268 -16.33 -0.85 23.93
N LEU A 269 -15.61 -1.48 23.02
CA LEU A 269 -15.61 -1.18 21.60
C LEU A 269 -16.34 -2.30 20.86
N LEU A 270 -17.38 -1.94 20.10
CA LEU A 270 -18.27 -2.88 19.45
C LEU A 270 -17.94 -3.13 18.00
N THR A 271 -17.31 -2.16 17.33
CA THR A 271 -16.91 -2.26 15.92
C THR A 271 -15.49 -1.79 15.71
N TRP A 272 -14.94 -2.24 14.59
CA TRP A 272 -13.67 -1.77 14.06
C TRP A 272 -13.72 -1.79 12.52
N PRO A 273 -13.93 -0.65 11.85
CA PRO A 273 -13.69 -0.56 10.42
C PRO A 273 -12.22 -0.83 10.14
N SER A 274 -11.91 -1.96 9.51
CA SER A 274 -10.52 -2.40 9.33
C SER A 274 -10.39 -3.28 8.09
N ALA A 275 -9.16 -3.61 7.75
CA ALA A 275 -8.86 -4.42 6.58
C ALA A 275 -8.91 -5.92 6.89
N VAL A 276 -8.85 -6.71 5.83
CA VAL A 276 -8.96 -8.18 5.84
C VAL A 276 -7.93 -8.88 6.73
N TRP A 277 -6.83 -8.23 7.09
CA TRP A 277 -5.84 -8.72 8.07
C TRP A 277 -6.30 -8.59 9.54
N GLY A 278 -7.46 -7.99 9.79
CA GLY A 278 -8.03 -7.79 11.13
C GLY A 278 -8.13 -9.05 12.01
N PRO A 279 -8.41 -10.27 11.48
CA PRO A 279 -8.48 -11.48 12.29
C PRO A 279 -7.20 -11.77 13.08
N GLY A 280 -6.03 -11.55 12.49
CA GLY A 280 -4.74 -11.72 13.17
C GLY A 280 -4.57 -10.76 14.35
N VAL A 281 -4.96 -9.50 14.16
CA VAL A 281 -4.91 -8.47 15.20
C VAL A 281 -5.91 -8.77 16.33
N LEU A 282 -7.17 -9.06 15.98
CA LEU A 282 -8.20 -9.34 16.97
C LEU A 282 -7.88 -10.59 17.80
N SER A 283 -7.39 -11.66 17.16
CA SER A 283 -7.01 -12.90 17.87
C SER A 283 -5.85 -12.66 18.85
N SER A 284 -4.88 -11.84 18.48
CA SER A 284 -3.72 -11.53 19.32
C SER A 284 -4.04 -10.55 20.43
N ASN A 285 -4.79 -9.49 20.13
CA ASN A 285 -4.99 -8.35 21.04
C ASN A 285 -6.30 -8.41 21.83
N ALA A 286 -7.30 -9.15 21.33
CA ALA A 286 -8.62 -9.28 21.95
C ALA A 286 -9.09 -10.72 22.05
N PRO A 287 -8.28 -11.66 22.61
CA PRO A 287 -8.58 -13.11 22.60
C PRO A 287 -9.92 -13.48 23.26
N LYS A 288 -10.42 -12.67 24.19
CA LYS A 288 -11.73 -12.87 24.83
C LYS A 288 -12.92 -12.73 23.87
N GLY A 289 -12.68 -12.13 22.71
CA GLY A 289 -13.68 -11.93 21.67
C GLY A 289 -13.86 -13.11 20.71
N LYS A 290 -13.10 -14.20 20.85
CA LYS A 290 -13.20 -15.40 20.01
C LYS A 290 -14.63 -15.89 19.90
N GLY A 291 -15.11 -16.16 18.67
CA GLY A 291 -16.46 -16.62 18.40
C GLY A 291 -17.57 -15.57 18.61
N ARG A 292 -17.21 -14.31 18.81
CA ARG A 292 -18.19 -13.21 19.06
C ARG A 292 -18.15 -12.11 18.01
N TRP A 293 -17.07 -12.05 17.24
CA TRP A 293 -16.92 -11.07 16.15
C TRP A 293 -17.43 -11.65 14.83
N ALA A 294 -17.89 -10.75 13.97
CA ALA A 294 -18.27 -11.06 12.59
C ALA A 294 -17.82 -9.91 11.68
N ILE A 295 -17.88 -10.13 10.37
CA ILE A 295 -17.65 -9.09 9.36
C ILE A 295 -18.91 -8.77 8.59
N ALA A 296 -18.97 -7.54 8.10
CA ALA A 296 -19.96 -7.04 7.15
C ALA A 296 -19.26 -6.05 6.18
N PRO A 297 -19.90 -5.70 5.04
CA PRO A 297 -19.48 -4.54 4.27
C PRO A 297 -19.39 -3.29 5.14
N LEU A 298 -18.49 -2.37 4.79
CA LEU A 298 -18.48 -1.04 5.41
C LEU A 298 -19.85 -0.37 5.22
N PRO A 299 -20.35 0.41 6.18
CA PRO A 299 -21.49 1.29 5.95
C PRO A 299 -21.24 2.17 4.71
N GLN A 300 -22.25 2.42 3.91
CA GLN A 300 -22.16 3.18 2.68
C GLN A 300 -22.59 4.63 2.89
N TRP A 301 -22.07 5.53 2.04
CA TRP A 301 -22.46 6.94 2.10
C TRP A 301 -23.89 7.18 1.56
N ASN A 302 -24.31 6.37 0.60
CA ASN A 302 -25.66 6.40 0.07
C ASN A 302 -26.25 4.98 0.07
N ALA A 303 -27.54 4.89 0.27
CA ALA A 303 -28.25 3.60 0.22
C ALA A 303 -28.11 2.96 -1.18
N GLY A 304 -27.80 1.67 -1.20
CA GLY A 304 -27.62 0.89 -2.44
C GLY A 304 -26.22 0.96 -3.05
N GLU A 305 -25.30 1.76 -2.52
CA GLU A 305 -23.88 1.68 -2.87
C GLU A 305 -23.26 0.39 -2.32
N ASN A 306 -22.17 -0.02 -2.94
CA ASN A 306 -21.38 -1.16 -2.50
C ASN A 306 -19.91 -0.90 -2.84
N THR A 307 -19.26 -0.09 -2.00
CA THR A 307 -17.86 0.29 -2.17
C THR A 307 -17.08 0.08 -0.88
N SER A 308 -15.80 -0.25 -1.03
CA SER A 308 -14.83 -0.30 0.04
C SER A 308 -13.55 0.43 -0.37
N GLY A 309 -12.65 0.64 0.58
CA GLY A 309 -11.30 1.15 0.35
C GLY A 309 -10.25 0.13 0.77
N PHE A 310 -8.98 0.53 0.71
CA PHE A 310 -7.85 -0.29 1.14
C PHE A 310 -7.16 0.34 2.35
N TRP A 311 -6.83 -0.49 3.31
CA TRP A 311 -5.92 -0.14 4.39
C TRP A 311 -4.74 -1.10 4.39
N GLY A 312 -3.58 -0.62 3.92
CA GLY A 312 -2.38 -1.42 3.71
C GLY A 312 -2.46 -2.28 2.44
N GLY A 313 -1.66 -3.31 2.44
CA GLY A 313 -1.38 -4.16 1.29
C GLY A 313 -0.04 -3.83 0.67
N SER A 314 0.53 -4.82 -0.01
CA SER A 314 1.88 -4.72 -0.56
C SER A 314 2.02 -5.39 -1.91
N SER A 315 3.15 -5.10 -2.54
CA SER A 315 3.53 -5.59 -3.85
C SER A 315 4.97 -6.14 -3.85
N THR A 316 5.32 -6.90 -4.86
CA THR A 316 6.68 -7.36 -5.13
C THR A 316 7.24 -6.54 -6.28
N ALA A 317 8.19 -5.65 -5.99
CA ALA A 317 8.85 -4.80 -6.97
C ALA A 317 10.25 -5.30 -7.32
N VAL A 318 10.69 -5.05 -8.56
CA VAL A 318 12.05 -5.32 -9.02
C VAL A 318 12.87 -4.04 -8.93
N ALA A 319 14.06 -4.10 -8.30
CA ALA A 319 14.92 -2.94 -8.21
C ALA A 319 15.43 -2.52 -9.60
N ALA A 320 15.47 -1.21 -9.87
CA ALA A 320 15.89 -0.66 -11.16
C ALA A 320 17.33 -1.07 -11.56
N LYS A 321 18.20 -1.25 -10.56
CA LYS A 321 19.61 -1.65 -10.76
C LYS A 321 19.85 -3.15 -10.72
N SER A 322 18.81 -3.99 -10.63
CA SER A 322 18.99 -5.45 -10.72
C SER A 322 19.51 -5.83 -12.10
N ALA A 323 20.63 -6.53 -12.13
CA ALA A 323 21.18 -7.11 -13.36
C ALA A 323 20.35 -8.30 -13.87
N ASN A 324 19.42 -8.81 -13.03
CA ASN A 324 18.66 -10.03 -13.26
C ASN A 324 17.15 -9.78 -13.42
N ARG A 325 16.78 -8.62 -13.98
CA ARG A 325 15.40 -8.14 -14.03
C ARG A 325 14.39 -9.18 -14.53
N ALA A 326 14.67 -9.86 -15.66
CA ALA A 326 13.77 -10.87 -16.22
C ALA A 326 13.59 -12.07 -15.27
N ALA A 327 14.67 -12.54 -14.62
CA ALA A 327 14.60 -13.61 -13.64
C ALA A 327 13.84 -13.19 -12.39
N ALA A 328 14.05 -11.95 -11.92
CA ALA A 328 13.32 -11.37 -10.79
C ALA A 328 11.82 -11.24 -11.08
N ALA A 329 11.44 -10.72 -12.25
CA ALA A 329 10.06 -10.61 -12.68
C ALA A 329 9.38 -11.99 -12.80
N LYS A 330 10.12 -13.01 -13.28
CA LYS A 330 9.61 -14.40 -13.32
C LYS A 330 9.29 -14.96 -11.94
N PHE A 331 10.19 -14.75 -10.96
CA PHE A 331 9.91 -15.12 -9.57
C PHE A 331 8.73 -14.35 -8.99
N ALA A 332 8.67 -13.03 -9.19
CA ALA A 332 7.57 -12.18 -8.73
C ALA A 332 6.23 -12.64 -9.31
N THR A 333 6.19 -13.03 -10.60
CA THR A 333 4.99 -13.57 -11.25
C THR A 333 4.56 -14.87 -10.60
N TRP A 334 5.47 -15.85 -10.44
CA TRP A 334 5.16 -17.10 -9.77
C TRP A 334 4.64 -16.86 -8.35
N LEU A 335 5.36 -16.08 -7.54
CA LEU A 335 5.00 -15.81 -6.14
C LEU A 335 3.56 -15.29 -6.00
N ASN A 336 3.15 -14.41 -6.93
CA ASN A 336 1.90 -13.64 -6.79
C ASN A 336 0.74 -14.15 -7.67
N THR A 337 0.97 -15.17 -8.50
CA THR A 337 -0.09 -15.69 -9.40
C THR A 337 -0.18 -17.20 -9.47
N ASP A 338 0.85 -17.94 -9.07
CA ASP A 338 0.83 -19.40 -9.11
C ASP A 338 -0.03 -19.97 -7.97
N PRO A 339 -0.92 -20.94 -8.21
CA PRO A 339 -1.80 -21.49 -7.18
C PRO A 339 -1.06 -22.11 -5.99
N GLU A 340 0.08 -22.77 -6.21
CA GLU A 340 0.89 -23.36 -5.14
C GLU A 340 1.54 -22.25 -4.30
N ALA A 341 2.11 -21.22 -4.94
CA ALA A 341 2.71 -20.08 -4.26
C ALA A 341 1.67 -19.31 -3.44
N LEU A 342 0.49 -19.07 -4.00
CA LEU A 342 -0.62 -18.40 -3.31
C LEU A 342 -1.09 -19.20 -2.08
N ALA A 343 -1.21 -20.54 -2.21
CA ALA A 343 -1.56 -21.40 -1.08
C ALA A 343 -0.50 -21.34 0.03
N LEU A 344 0.78 -21.25 -0.33
CA LEU A 344 1.88 -21.10 0.62
C LEU A 344 1.87 -19.70 1.27
N LEU A 345 1.60 -18.63 0.52
CA LEU A 345 1.43 -17.28 1.08
C LEU A 345 0.33 -17.24 2.13
N VAL A 346 -0.80 -17.91 1.89
CA VAL A 346 -1.90 -18.03 2.86
C VAL A 346 -1.46 -18.84 4.09
N LYS A 347 -0.93 -20.04 3.86
CA LYS A 347 -0.66 -21.02 4.93
C LYS A 347 0.54 -20.64 5.79
N GLU A 348 1.65 -20.29 5.16
CA GLU A 348 2.92 -20.02 5.83
C GLU A 348 3.11 -18.52 6.13
N GLY A 349 2.61 -17.65 5.24
CA GLY A 349 2.77 -16.21 5.33
C GLY A 349 1.65 -15.48 6.06
N ALA A 350 0.51 -16.11 6.29
CA ALA A 350 -0.71 -15.49 6.79
C ALA A 350 -1.15 -14.25 5.97
N VAL A 351 -0.95 -14.33 4.67
CA VAL A 351 -1.21 -13.26 3.70
C VAL A 351 -2.60 -13.44 3.10
N TYR A 352 -3.32 -12.35 2.88
CA TYR A 352 -4.49 -12.32 2.00
C TYR A 352 -4.05 -11.97 0.58
N PRO A 353 -3.94 -12.96 -0.34
CA PRO A 353 -3.37 -12.72 -1.65
C PRO A 353 -4.15 -11.68 -2.46
N ALA A 354 -3.42 -10.82 -3.17
CA ALA A 354 -4.02 -9.82 -4.05
C ALA A 354 -4.64 -10.43 -5.32
N ALA A 355 -4.11 -11.58 -5.77
CA ALA A 355 -4.67 -12.30 -6.92
C ALA A 355 -6.08 -12.80 -6.60
N THR A 356 -7.02 -12.58 -7.53
CA THR A 356 -8.45 -12.90 -7.38
C THR A 356 -8.69 -14.36 -6.98
N LYS A 357 -7.95 -15.28 -7.59
CA LYS A 357 -8.03 -16.72 -7.26
C LYS A 357 -7.49 -17.05 -5.87
N GLY A 358 -6.66 -16.20 -5.27
CA GLY A 358 -6.15 -16.40 -3.90
C GLY A 358 -7.25 -16.48 -2.86
N GLY A 359 -8.35 -15.75 -3.05
CA GLY A 359 -9.51 -15.79 -2.16
C GLY A 359 -10.17 -17.17 -2.04
N THR A 360 -10.07 -18.01 -3.08
CA THR A 360 -10.61 -19.39 -3.08
C THR A 360 -9.73 -20.38 -2.33
N LEU A 361 -8.48 -19.99 -2.02
CA LEU A 361 -7.50 -20.83 -1.32
C LEU A 361 -7.50 -20.63 0.20
N LEU A 362 -8.32 -19.71 0.71
CA LEU A 362 -8.32 -19.33 2.12
C LEU A 362 -8.94 -20.40 3.06
N GLY A 363 -9.62 -21.40 2.51
CA GLY A 363 -10.13 -22.55 3.28
C GLY A 363 -11.23 -22.16 4.27
N GLU A 364 -11.17 -22.74 5.48
CA GLU A 364 -12.13 -22.48 6.55
C GLU A 364 -11.97 -21.08 7.14
N ALA A 365 -13.06 -20.56 7.72
CA ALA A 365 -13.03 -19.29 8.45
C ALA A 365 -11.92 -19.30 9.52
N PRO A 366 -11.27 -18.14 9.80
CA PRO A 366 -10.32 -18.07 10.89
C PRO A 366 -10.98 -18.56 12.20
N ASP A 367 -10.26 -19.35 12.99
CA ASP A 367 -10.76 -19.94 14.25
C ASP A 367 -11.36 -18.86 15.20
N TYR A 368 -10.86 -17.65 15.15
CA TYR A 368 -11.40 -16.51 15.89
C TYR A 368 -12.81 -16.11 15.44
N PHE A 369 -13.18 -16.42 14.18
CA PHE A 369 -14.49 -16.15 13.54
C PHE A 369 -15.30 -17.44 13.32
N SER A 370 -15.14 -18.43 14.17
CA SER A 370 -15.84 -19.74 14.07
C SER A 370 -17.37 -19.63 14.03
N ASN A 371 -17.93 -18.50 14.46
CA ASN A 371 -19.35 -18.16 14.37
C ASN A 371 -19.79 -17.63 13.00
N GLN A 372 -18.87 -17.51 12.02
CA GLN A 372 -19.14 -17.04 10.66
C GLN A 372 -18.41 -17.92 9.63
N PRO A 373 -18.96 -19.11 9.31
CA PRO A 373 -18.28 -20.08 8.42
C PRO A 373 -18.00 -19.53 7.02
N ASP A 374 -18.76 -18.54 6.56
CA ASP A 374 -18.64 -17.91 5.26
C ASP A 374 -17.75 -16.64 5.26
N PHE A 375 -16.91 -16.47 6.30
CA PHE A 375 -16.04 -15.30 6.47
C PHE A 375 -15.26 -14.96 5.19
N TRP A 376 -14.54 -15.90 4.62
CA TRP A 376 -13.71 -15.67 3.45
C TRP A 376 -14.52 -15.39 2.19
N ARG A 377 -15.69 -16.02 2.05
CA ARG A 377 -16.59 -15.74 0.94
C ARG A 377 -17.11 -14.30 0.99
N GLN A 378 -17.48 -13.83 2.18
CA GLN A 378 -17.87 -12.43 2.39
C GLN A 378 -16.69 -11.47 2.18
N ALA A 379 -15.52 -11.78 2.74
CA ALA A 379 -14.32 -10.98 2.55
C ALA A 379 -13.95 -10.84 1.06
N ALA A 380 -14.05 -11.92 0.28
CA ALA A 380 -13.80 -11.89 -1.16
C ALA A 380 -14.82 -11.01 -1.91
N ALA A 381 -16.10 -11.10 -1.56
CA ALA A 381 -17.15 -10.24 -2.14
C ALA A 381 -16.90 -8.76 -1.84
N ILE A 382 -16.49 -8.42 -0.61
CA ILE A 382 -16.12 -7.06 -0.22
C ILE A 382 -14.86 -6.61 -0.95
N SER A 383 -13.85 -7.46 -1.05
CA SER A 383 -12.60 -7.17 -1.78
C SER A 383 -12.83 -6.75 -3.22
N ALA A 384 -13.79 -7.40 -3.90
CA ALA A 384 -14.16 -7.07 -5.28
C ALA A 384 -14.75 -5.65 -5.45
N THR A 385 -15.19 -5.02 -4.37
CA THR A 385 -15.75 -3.66 -4.36
C THR A 385 -14.76 -2.58 -3.94
N ALA A 386 -13.56 -2.97 -3.51
CA ALA A 386 -12.57 -2.05 -2.98
C ALA A 386 -11.98 -1.18 -4.09
N ARG A 387 -11.88 0.11 -3.82
CA ARG A 387 -11.32 1.13 -4.71
C ARG A 387 -10.16 1.81 -4.02
N GLY A 388 -9.07 2.01 -4.76
CA GLY A 388 -7.95 2.81 -4.33
C GLY A 388 -7.85 4.11 -5.11
N PHE A 389 -6.89 4.91 -4.75
CA PHE A 389 -6.44 6.04 -5.55
C PHE A 389 -4.91 5.97 -5.74
N THR A 390 -4.38 6.69 -6.72
CA THR A 390 -2.94 6.84 -6.89
C THR A 390 -2.35 7.59 -5.70
N PHE A 391 -1.31 7.03 -5.09
CA PHE A 391 -0.54 7.71 -4.05
C PHE A 391 0.50 8.63 -4.70
N GLY A 392 0.82 9.74 -4.01
CA GLY A 392 1.87 10.66 -4.43
C GLY A 392 3.27 10.26 -3.93
N PRO A 393 4.32 10.87 -4.49
CA PRO A 393 5.71 10.53 -4.16
C PRO A 393 6.11 10.92 -2.73
N ASN A 394 5.32 11.76 -2.06
CA ASN A 394 5.58 12.26 -0.71
C ASN A 394 4.50 11.87 0.30
N VAL A 395 3.86 10.73 0.14
CA VAL A 395 2.79 10.24 1.01
C VAL A 395 3.18 10.28 2.51
N ASN A 396 4.45 10.06 2.84
CA ASN A 396 4.93 10.12 4.21
C ASN A 396 4.75 11.50 4.85
N VAL A 397 4.92 12.57 4.07
CA VAL A 397 4.69 13.95 4.53
C VAL A 397 3.20 14.14 4.82
N THR A 398 2.34 13.67 3.93
CA THR A 398 0.89 13.69 4.11
C THR A 398 0.46 12.93 5.36
N TYR A 399 1.02 11.73 5.59
CA TYR A 399 0.73 10.88 6.76
C TYR A 399 1.21 11.50 8.07
N ASN A 400 2.38 12.13 8.06
CA ASN A 400 2.87 12.86 9.24
C ASN A 400 2.00 14.08 9.53
N ALA A 401 1.63 14.84 8.49
CA ALA A 401 0.71 15.96 8.64
C ALA A 401 -0.67 15.53 9.17
N PHE A 402 -1.18 14.35 8.76
CA PHE A 402 -2.38 13.75 9.35
C PHE A 402 -2.21 13.57 10.86
N LYS A 403 -1.17 12.84 11.28
CA LYS A 403 -0.93 12.52 12.69
C LYS A 403 -0.88 13.79 13.56
N ASP A 404 -0.17 14.81 13.09
CA ASP A 404 0.00 16.07 13.82
C ASP A 404 -1.30 16.89 13.84
N ALA A 405 -1.97 17.01 12.69
CA ALA A 405 -3.14 17.86 12.55
C ALA A 405 -4.39 17.27 13.24
N PHE A 406 -4.63 15.96 13.07
CA PHE A 406 -5.78 15.29 13.68
C PHE A 406 -5.60 15.09 15.18
N ASP A 407 -4.38 14.81 15.65
CA ASP A 407 -4.10 14.75 17.09
C ASP A 407 -4.41 16.08 17.77
N LYS A 408 -3.96 17.18 17.13
CA LYS A 408 -4.28 18.53 17.60
C LYS A 408 -5.80 18.80 17.53
N ALA A 409 -6.47 18.38 16.47
CA ALA A 409 -7.90 18.61 16.32
C ALA A 409 -8.72 17.85 17.38
N VAL A 410 -8.33 16.63 17.74
CA VAL A 410 -8.93 15.87 18.85
C VAL A 410 -8.72 16.59 20.17
N GLN A 411 -7.49 17.03 20.49
CA GLN A 411 -7.14 17.73 21.74
C GLN A 411 -7.91 19.06 21.88
N ASP A 412 -7.92 19.86 20.81
CA ASP A 412 -8.53 21.20 20.80
C ASP A 412 -10.04 21.15 20.54
N ARG A 413 -10.61 19.99 20.21
CA ARG A 413 -11.99 19.81 19.74
C ARG A 413 -12.33 20.68 18.52
N SER A 414 -11.34 20.93 17.65
CA SER A 414 -11.51 21.70 16.42
C SER A 414 -12.07 20.83 15.30
N ALA A 415 -12.47 21.45 14.18
CA ALA A 415 -13.00 20.73 13.02
C ALA A 415 -11.92 19.84 12.37
N PHE A 416 -12.27 18.60 12.04
CA PHE A 416 -11.36 17.69 11.35
C PHE A 416 -11.12 18.10 9.89
N SER A 417 -12.07 18.80 9.26
CA SER A 417 -11.87 19.42 7.94
C SER A 417 -10.74 20.44 7.92
N ASP A 418 -10.49 21.18 9.03
CA ASP A 418 -9.33 22.06 9.14
C ASP A 418 -8.01 21.26 9.20
N ALA A 419 -8.04 20.09 9.81
CA ALA A 419 -6.88 19.19 9.83
C ALA A 419 -6.57 18.68 8.42
N VAL A 420 -7.57 18.34 7.63
CA VAL A 420 -7.43 17.95 6.22
C VAL A 420 -6.80 19.08 5.38
N GLY A 421 -7.22 20.34 5.60
CA GLY A 421 -6.60 21.49 4.96
C GLY A 421 -5.09 21.60 5.24
N ARG A 422 -4.67 21.34 6.49
CA ARG A 422 -3.24 21.31 6.85
C ARG A 422 -2.47 20.17 6.18
N MET A 423 -3.13 19.01 5.97
CA MET A 423 -2.52 17.91 5.20
C MET A 423 -2.27 18.33 3.76
N GLN A 424 -3.25 18.99 3.12
CA GLN A 424 -3.13 19.51 1.75
C GLN A 424 -1.95 20.49 1.64
N GLU A 425 -1.91 21.48 2.52
CA GLU A 425 -0.86 22.51 2.55
C GLU A 425 0.54 21.88 2.68
N ALA A 426 0.71 20.97 3.65
CA ALA A 426 1.99 20.30 3.89
C ALA A 426 2.42 19.44 2.68
N THR A 427 1.48 18.73 2.07
CA THR A 427 1.73 17.87 0.90
C THR A 427 2.18 18.69 -0.30
N VAL A 428 1.45 19.77 -0.63
CA VAL A 428 1.78 20.65 -1.76
C VAL A 428 3.12 21.34 -1.54
N ALA A 429 3.34 21.91 -0.35
CA ALA A 429 4.59 22.61 -0.03
C ALA A 429 5.83 21.72 -0.17
N ASP A 430 5.74 20.47 0.28
CA ASP A 430 6.84 19.51 0.18
C ASP A 430 7.09 19.10 -1.29
N MET A 431 6.04 18.81 -2.06
CA MET A 431 6.18 18.49 -3.49
C MET A 431 6.82 19.64 -4.27
N GLN A 432 6.40 20.88 -4.03
CA GLN A 432 7.01 22.07 -4.65
C GLN A 432 8.48 22.23 -4.27
N LYS A 433 8.81 22.06 -2.98
CA LYS A 433 10.19 22.09 -2.48
C LYS A 433 11.06 20.99 -3.11
N SER A 434 10.48 19.85 -3.39
CA SER A 434 11.14 18.71 -4.05
C SER A 434 11.22 18.85 -5.59
N GLY A 435 10.73 19.97 -6.15
CA GLY A 435 10.83 20.29 -7.59
C GLY A 435 9.74 19.67 -8.46
N PHE A 436 8.70 19.08 -7.87
CA PHE A 436 7.56 18.58 -8.64
C PHE A 436 6.71 19.75 -9.17
N GLN A 437 6.26 19.62 -10.42
CA GLN A 437 5.27 20.53 -10.98
C GLN A 437 3.89 20.18 -10.45
N ILE A 438 3.19 21.17 -9.88
CA ILE A 438 1.83 21.01 -9.36
C ILE A 438 0.86 21.72 -10.29
N ALA A 439 -0.10 21.00 -10.82
CA ALA A 439 -1.21 21.56 -11.58
C ALA A 439 -2.12 22.38 -10.64
N PRO A 440 -2.70 23.47 -11.13
CA PRO A 440 -3.62 24.30 -10.36
C PRO A 440 -4.92 23.57 -9.98
#